data_4a363e5520cbb6d974fe1eb15a9805d9
#
_entry.id   4a363e5520cbb6d974fe1eb15a9805d9
#
_cell.length_a   1.000
_cell.length_b   1.000
_cell.length_c   1.000
_cell.angle_alpha   90.00
_cell.angle_beta   90.00
_cell.angle_gamma   90.00
#
_symmetry.space_group_name_H-M   'P 1'
#
loop_
_entity.id
_entity.type
_entity.pdbx_description
1 polymer ?
#
loop_
_entity_poly.entity_id
_entity_poly.type
_entity_poly.pdbx_seq_one_letter_code
_entity_poly.pdbx_strand_id
1 'polypeptide(L)'
;MKAAVGVVYSRKSSQAIESEIRRFSPDLVHVHNYFPLISPAVFYVCKYLGVPVVHTLHNYRAICPTATFFHKGRIEERSLKESSWWTASKKVYRESYIGSFIVATMVEAHKYLGTWQNKVDRFIALTDFSRKKYIDAGWPESKISIKPNFIEDPFTDRKVFRKTDAYGVFVGRLSEEKGVNVLIDAWKNINFPLKIIGEGPLESIVSNKSADSLEFLGRQDRRSTLDFMRNADFIIVPSLCYETFGVVIIESFACGTPVIASRLGSFETMIEDGVTGLLFEPGSSESLIEKVQWMMHNRNLVFEMGLRARHEYLEKYTPENNYKITMGVYEQAIEEAKGRQW
;
A
#
# COMPACT_ATOMS: atom_id res chain seq x y z
N MET A 1 -10.44 -4.23 29.08
CA MET A 1 -9.40 -5.27 29.18
C MET A 1 -9.61 -6.43 28.20
N LYS A 2 -10.77 -7.11 28.14
CA LYS A 2 -10.98 -8.29 27.24
C LYS A 2 -10.72 -7.99 25.75
N ALA A 3 -11.12 -6.82 25.24
CA ALA A 3 -10.87 -6.42 23.85
C ALA A 3 -9.38 -6.15 23.55
N ALA A 4 -8.63 -5.67 24.53
CA ALA A 4 -7.21 -5.36 24.41
C ALA A 4 -6.35 -6.63 24.28
N VAL A 5 -6.63 -7.65 25.10
CA VAL A 5 -5.94 -8.95 25.06
C VAL A 5 -6.25 -9.67 23.75
N GLY A 6 -7.48 -9.50 23.20
CA GLY A 6 -7.90 -10.08 21.93
C GLY A 6 -7.11 -9.61 20.71
N VAL A 7 -6.50 -8.42 20.76
CA VAL A 7 -5.64 -7.92 19.66
C VAL A 7 -4.31 -8.67 19.60
N VAL A 8 -3.74 -9.02 20.75
CA VAL A 8 -2.49 -9.81 20.83
C VAL A 8 -2.78 -11.27 20.50
N TYR A 9 -3.78 -11.87 21.17
CA TYR A 9 -4.18 -13.25 20.93
C TYR A 9 -5.68 -13.44 21.23
N SER A 10 -6.47 -13.69 20.18
CA SER A 10 -7.92 -13.90 20.26
C SER A 10 -8.27 -15.38 20.39
N ARG A 11 -8.60 -15.85 21.60
CA ARG A 11 -9.07 -17.22 21.81
C ARG A 11 -10.35 -17.53 21.01
N LYS A 12 -11.26 -16.56 20.93
CA LYS A 12 -12.50 -16.73 20.15
C LYS A 12 -12.20 -16.95 18.67
N SER A 13 -11.32 -16.15 18.10
CA SER A 13 -10.92 -16.31 16.69
C SER A 13 -10.13 -17.60 16.46
N SER A 14 -9.28 -17.99 17.43
CA SER A 14 -8.55 -19.26 17.39
C SER A 14 -9.50 -20.45 17.29
N GLN A 15 -10.52 -20.53 18.15
CA GLN A 15 -11.53 -21.60 18.12
C GLN A 15 -12.34 -21.60 16.82
N ALA A 16 -12.76 -20.43 16.35
CA ALA A 16 -13.52 -20.32 15.09
C ALA A 16 -12.68 -20.79 13.88
N ILE A 17 -11.42 -20.34 13.79
CA ILE A 17 -10.51 -20.74 12.72
C ILE A 17 -10.21 -22.23 12.78
N GLU A 18 -9.97 -22.79 13.96
CA GLU A 18 -9.75 -24.23 14.13
C GLU A 18 -10.95 -25.04 13.64
N SER A 19 -12.16 -24.63 14.03
CA SER A 19 -13.40 -25.26 13.56
C SER A 19 -13.54 -25.22 12.04
N GLU A 20 -13.26 -24.07 11.43
CA GLU A 20 -13.34 -23.93 9.95
C GLU A 20 -12.27 -24.73 9.23
N ILE A 21 -11.03 -24.74 9.71
CA ILE A 21 -9.96 -25.56 9.12
C ILE A 21 -10.31 -27.05 9.20
N ARG A 22 -10.81 -27.52 10.36
CA ARG A 22 -11.22 -28.92 10.51
C ARG A 22 -12.41 -29.29 9.61
N ARG A 23 -13.36 -28.38 9.42
CA ARG A 23 -14.55 -28.56 8.58
C ARG A 23 -14.21 -28.57 7.07
N PHE A 24 -13.33 -27.63 6.65
CA PHE A 24 -13.02 -27.41 5.24
C PHE A 24 -11.83 -28.27 4.76
N SER A 25 -10.95 -28.66 5.69
CA SER A 25 -9.71 -29.43 5.40
C SER A 25 -8.87 -28.80 4.26
N PRO A 26 -8.49 -27.52 4.35
CA PRO A 26 -7.76 -26.86 3.27
C PRO A 26 -6.31 -27.38 3.16
N ASP A 27 -5.76 -27.40 1.95
CA ASP A 27 -4.34 -27.68 1.72
C ASP A 27 -3.42 -26.55 2.20
N LEU A 28 -3.95 -25.32 2.30
CA LEU A 28 -3.23 -24.12 2.68
C LEU A 28 -4.20 -23.05 3.21
N VAL A 29 -3.73 -22.20 4.12
CA VAL A 29 -4.45 -20.99 4.57
C VAL A 29 -3.70 -19.75 4.11
N HIS A 30 -4.37 -18.88 3.36
CA HIS A 30 -3.80 -17.56 2.98
C HIS A 30 -4.41 -16.45 3.83
N VAL A 31 -3.55 -15.71 4.54
CA VAL A 31 -3.94 -14.62 5.43
C VAL A 31 -3.60 -13.28 4.78
N HIS A 32 -4.59 -12.43 4.55
CA HIS A 32 -4.39 -11.05 4.09
C HIS A 32 -4.33 -10.06 5.23
N ASN A 33 -5.38 -10.02 6.06
CA ASN A 33 -5.46 -9.14 7.21
C ASN A 33 -5.99 -9.89 8.44
N TYR A 34 -5.21 -9.90 9.51
CA TYR A 34 -5.61 -10.49 10.78
C TYR A 34 -5.99 -9.44 11.84
N PHE A 35 -5.53 -8.21 11.66
CA PHE A 35 -5.70 -7.12 12.62
C PHE A 35 -6.95 -6.29 12.29
N PRO A 36 -7.74 -5.85 13.31
CA PRO A 36 -7.59 -6.09 14.73
C PRO A 36 -8.41 -7.30 15.26
N LEU A 37 -9.25 -7.94 14.44
CA LEU A 37 -10.29 -8.86 14.89
C LEU A 37 -9.81 -10.31 15.07
N ILE A 38 -9.03 -10.81 14.11
CA ILE A 38 -8.56 -12.20 14.07
C ILE A 38 -7.37 -12.41 14.99
N SER A 39 -6.47 -11.42 15.08
CA SER A 39 -5.17 -11.45 15.75
C SER A 39 -4.18 -12.46 15.13
N PRO A 40 -2.89 -12.43 15.50
CA PRO A 40 -1.91 -13.43 15.07
C PRO A 40 -2.22 -14.87 15.52
N ALA A 41 -3.28 -15.11 16.29
CA ALA A 41 -3.73 -16.45 16.68
C ALA A 41 -3.93 -17.39 15.48
N VAL A 42 -4.31 -16.85 14.31
CA VAL A 42 -4.48 -17.63 13.06
C VAL A 42 -3.21 -18.44 12.72
N PHE A 43 -2.03 -17.84 12.84
CA PHE A 43 -0.76 -18.51 12.53
C PHE A 43 -0.43 -19.67 13.48
N TYR A 44 -0.82 -19.51 14.75
CA TYR A 44 -0.65 -20.58 15.75
C TYR A 44 -1.59 -21.75 15.51
N VAL A 45 -2.84 -21.47 15.12
CA VAL A 45 -3.83 -22.51 14.80
C VAL A 45 -3.40 -23.30 13.55
N CYS A 46 -3.00 -22.62 12.46
CA CYS A 46 -2.52 -23.28 11.26
C CYS A 46 -1.32 -24.19 11.59
N LYS A 47 -0.36 -23.66 12.37
CA LYS A 47 0.82 -24.45 12.77
C LYS A 47 0.47 -25.64 13.65
N TYR A 48 -0.47 -25.50 14.57
CA TYR A 48 -0.96 -26.58 15.44
C TYR A 48 -1.65 -27.70 14.65
N LEU A 49 -2.41 -27.32 13.61
CA LEU A 49 -3.13 -28.29 12.76
C LEU A 49 -2.27 -28.84 11.60
N GLY A 50 -1.03 -28.41 11.47
CA GLY A 50 -0.13 -28.85 10.39
C GLY A 50 -0.50 -28.28 9.01
N VAL A 51 -1.35 -27.26 8.94
CA VAL A 51 -1.77 -26.64 7.67
C VAL A 51 -0.81 -25.49 7.32
N PRO A 52 -0.21 -25.50 6.11
CA PRO A 52 0.66 -24.43 5.66
C PRO A 52 -0.03 -23.06 5.65
N VAL A 53 0.70 -22.00 5.99
CA VAL A 53 0.14 -20.65 5.99
C VAL A 53 1.00 -19.69 5.20
N VAL A 54 0.36 -18.98 4.26
CA VAL A 54 0.92 -17.84 3.52
C VAL A 54 0.33 -16.55 4.08
N HIS A 55 1.14 -15.51 4.22
CA HIS A 55 0.67 -14.20 4.68
C HIS A 55 1.10 -13.08 3.73
N THR A 56 0.10 -12.37 3.14
CA THR A 56 0.37 -11.16 2.35
C THR A 56 0.48 -9.93 3.24
N LEU A 57 1.55 -9.20 3.06
CA LEU A 57 1.98 -8.06 3.88
C LEU A 57 1.43 -6.73 3.32
N HIS A 58 0.15 -6.43 3.62
CA HIS A 58 -0.55 -5.24 3.11
C HIS A 58 -0.19 -3.94 3.83
N ASN A 59 0.45 -4.00 4.98
CA ASN A 59 0.92 -2.84 5.74
C ASN A 59 2.00 -3.26 6.73
N TYR A 60 2.73 -2.32 7.30
CA TYR A 60 3.83 -2.61 8.22
C TYR A 60 3.42 -2.87 9.67
N ARG A 61 2.13 -3.12 9.97
CA ARG A 61 1.61 -3.29 11.35
C ARG A 61 2.32 -4.39 12.15
N ALA A 62 2.79 -5.42 11.49
CA ALA A 62 3.51 -6.53 12.15
C ALA A 62 4.90 -6.13 12.68
N ILE A 63 5.48 -5.03 12.18
CA ILE A 63 6.82 -4.55 12.54
C ILE A 63 6.84 -3.11 13.04
N CYS A 64 5.75 -2.36 12.84
CA CYS A 64 5.62 -0.97 13.29
C CYS A 64 4.17 -0.62 13.67
N PRO A 65 3.90 -0.15 14.90
CA PRO A 65 2.55 0.19 15.34
C PRO A 65 1.83 1.27 14.52
N THR A 66 2.54 2.15 13.83
CA THR A 66 1.93 3.15 12.94
C THR A 66 1.41 2.52 11.64
N ALA A 67 1.90 1.36 11.25
CA ALA A 67 1.63 0.63 10.02
C ALA A 67 2.15 1.27 8.71
N THR A 68 2.65 2.49 8.75
CA THR A 68 3.13 3.26 7.59
C THR A 68 4.50 3.89 7.82
N PHE A 69 5.11 3.65 8.99
CA PHE A 69 6.31 4.35 9.47
C PHE A 69 6.16 5.89 9.51
N PHE A 70 4.95 6.41 9.41
CA PHE A 70 4.68 7.84 9.44
C PHE A 70 4.22 8.30 10.82
N HIS A 71 4.82 9.38 11.33
CA HIS A 71 4.43 10.01 12.58
C HIS A 71 4.79 11.49 12.59
N LYS A 72 3.80 12.36 12.79
CA LYS A 72 3.97 13.83 12.88
C LYS A 72 4.76 14.40 11.71
N GLY A 73 4.30 14.15 10.49
CA GLY A 73 4.86 14.75 9.28
C GLY A 73 6.16 14.10 8.77
N ARG A 74 6.67 13.03 9.39
CA ARG A 74 7.95 12.43 9.00
C ARG A 74 7.96 10.91 9.08
N ILE A 75 8.89 10.30 8.35
CA ILE A 75 9.19 8.87 8.46
C ILE A 75 9.90 8.57 9.79
N GLU A 76 9.46 7.53 10.48
CA GLU A 76 9.97 7.11 11.77
C GLU A 76 10.23 5.60 11.79
N GLU A 77 11.48 5.21 11.64
CA GLU A 77 11.91 3.81 11.51
C GLU A 77 12.41 3.16 12.82
N ARG A 78 12.31 3.83 13.95
CA ARG A 78 12.82 3.30 15.24
C ARG A 78 12.35 1.89 15.54
N SER A 79 11.10 1.55 15.20
CA SER A 79 10.55 0.20 15.44
C SER A 79 11.31 -0.93 14.74
N LEU A 80 12.08 -0.65 13.68
CA LEU A 80 12.93 -1.64 13.00
C LEU A 80 14.19 -1.96 13.79
N LYS A 81 14.85 -0.93 14.32
CA LYS A 81 16.15 -1.03 14.96
C LYS A 81 16.08 -1.20 16.47
N GLU A 82 15.04 -0.62 17.09
CA GLU A 82 14.83 -0.57 18.52
C GLU A 82 13.55 -1.34 18.90
N SER A 83 12.87 -0.88 19.94
CA SER A 83 11.56 -1.38 20.31
C SER A 83 10.43 -0.46 19.84
N SER A 84 9.24 -1.02 19.68
CA SER A 84 8.03 -0.26 19.32
C SER A 84 7.40 0.47 20.52
N TRP A 85 7.95 0.35 21.73
CA TRP A 85 7.40 0.98 22.95
C TRP A 85 7.38 2.50 22.89
N TRP A 86 8.22 3.13 22.05
CA TRP A 86 8.18 4.58 21.82
C TRP A 86 6.79 5.06 21.36
N THR A 87 5.99 4.19 20.74
CA THR A 87 4.65 4.53 20.23
C THR A 87 3.58 4.54 21.33
N ALA A 88 3.80 3.86 22.46
CA ALA A 88 2.83 3.70 23.53
C ALA A 88 2.32 5.03 24.12
N SER A 89 3.18 6.06 24.14
CA SER A 89 2.87 7.41 24.63
C SER A 89 2.56 8.42 23.51
N LYS A 90 2.32 7.99 22.25
CA LYS A 90 2.26 8.90 21.08
C LYS A 90 0.90 8.93 20.36
N LYS A 91 -0.13 8.26 20.85
CA LYS A 91 -1.47 8.17 20.22
C LYS A 91 -1.44 7.76 18.74
N VAL A 92 -0.51 6.88 18.35
CA VAL A 92 -0.32 6.45 16.95
C VAL A 92 -1.45 5.58 16.42
N TYR A 93 -2.33 5.08 17.29
CA TYR A 93 -3.46 4.26 16.89
C TYR A 93 -4.77 4.83 17.43
N ARG A 94 -5.67 5.23 16.51
CA ARG A 94 -7.00 5.80 16.80
C ARG A 94 -6.95 6.96 17.81
N GLU A 95 -5.90 7.76 17.77
CA GLU A 95 -5.67 8.89 18.69
C GLU A 95 -5.77 8.54 20.19
N SER A 96 -5.51 7.27 20.54
CA SER A 96 -5.65 6.70 21.88
C SER A 96 -4.30 6.22 22.43
N TYR A 97 -3.96 6.63 23.66
CA TYR A 97 -2.80 6.09 24.38
C TYR A 97 -2.96 4.60 24.66
N ILE A 98 -4.16 4.19 25.12
CA ILE A 98 -4.47 2.77 25.41
C ILE A 98 -4.38 1.96 24.10
N GLY A 99 -4.96 2.45 23.02
CA GLY A 99 -4.88 1.80 21.71
C GLY A 99 -3.45 1.64 21.23
N SER A 100 -2.63 2.69 21.35
CA SER A 100 -1.22 2.67 20.98
C SER A 100 -0.38 1.71 21.81
N PHE A 101 -0.62 1.67 23.13
CA PHE A 101 0.02 0.72 24.04
C PHE A 101 -0.32 -0.74 23.68
N ILE A 102 -1.60 -1.04 23.38
CA ILE A 102 -2.04 -2.38 22.99
C ILE A 102 -1.36 -2.81 21.67
N VAL A 103 -1.31 -1.92 20.68
CA VAL A 103 -0.67 -2.25 19.39
C VAL A 103 0.84 -2.42 19.56
N ALA A 104 1.50 -1.58 20.36
CA ALA A 104 2.92 -1.75 20.68
C ALA A 104 3.16 -3.11 21.39
N THR A 105 2.30 -3.48 22.34
CA THR A 105 2.36 -4.79 23.02
C THR A 105 2.22 -5.93 22.02
N MET A 106 1.29 -5.85 21.07
CA MET A 106 1.12 -6.86 20.03
C MET A 106 2.40 -7.02 19.19
N VAL A 107 2.96 -5.92 18.70
CA VAL A 107 4.18 -5.96 17.88
C VAL A 107 5.34 -6.56 18.66
N GLU A 108 5.61 -6.08 19.87
CA GLU A 108 6.74 -6.54 20.68
C GLU A 108 6.57 -7.99 21.18
N ALA A 109 5.36 -8.38 21.58
CA ALA A 109 5.09 -9.75 22.00
C ALA A 109 5.36 -10.75 20.86
N HIS A 110 4.87 -10.48 19.65
CA HIS A 110 5.07 -11.36 18.51
C HIS A 110 6.50 -11.32 17.95
N LYS A 111 7.20 -10.21 18.10
CA LYS A 111 8.65 -10.09 17.85
C LYS A 111 9.43 -10.99 18.82
N TYR A 112 9.15 -10.88 20.13
CA TYR A 112 9.81 -11.69 21.17
C TYR A 112 9.53 -13.19 21.03
N LEU A 113 8.26 -13.58 20.74
CA LEU A 113 7.85 -14.97 20.55
C LEU A 113 8.35 -15.60 19.24
N GLY A 114 8.98 -14.83 18.36
CA GLY A 114 9.41 -15.30 17.05
C GLY A 114 8.25 -15.80 16.19
N THR A 115 7.05 -15.20 16.33
CA THR A 115 5.84 -15.65 15.63
C THR A 115 6.04 -15.71 14.12
N TRP A 116 6.61 -14.66 13.58
CA TRP A 116 6.79 -14.50 12.14
C TRP A 116 7.79 -15.53 11.57
N GLN A 117 8.88 -15.76 12.27
CA GLN A 117 9.90 -16.73 11.88
C GLN A 117 9.42 -18.18 11.97
N ASN A 118 8.59 -18.48 13.00
CA ASN A 118 8.31 -19.85 13.41
C ASN A 118 6.90 -20.35 13.06
N LYS A 119 5.93 -19.43 12.85
CA LYS A 119 4.52 -19.79 12.66
C LYS A 119 3.99 -19.50 11.27
N VAL A 120 4.74 -18.80 10.42
CA VAL A 120 4.38 -18.50 9.03
C VAL A 120 5.34 -19.25 8.11
N ASP A 121 4.80 -19.92 7.10
CA ASP A 121 5.59 -20.69 6.15
C ASP A 121 6.13 -19.81 5.05
N ARG A 122 5.29 -18.97 4.43
CA ARG A 122 5.69 -18.03 3.39
C ARG A 122 5.03 -16.68 3.58
N PHE A 123 5.74 -15.63 3.21
CA PHE A 123 5.24 -14.26 3.12
C PHE A 123 5.21 -13.78 1.68
N ILE A 124 4.25 -12.90 1.39
CA ILE A 124 4.17 -12.17 0.14
C ILE A 124 4.34 -10.69 0.46
N ALA A 125 5.46 -10.12 0.06
CA ALA A 125 5.66 -8.67 0.01
C ALA A 125 5.19 -8.14 -1.34
N LEU A 126 4.68 -6.90 -1.36
CA LEU A 126 4.08 -6.34 -2.57
C LEU A 126 5.08 -5.63 -3.48
N THR A 127 6.24 -5.22 -2.91
CA THR A 127 7.35 -4.57 -3.61
C THR A 127 8.69 -4.98 -3.00
N ASP A 128 9.79 -4.79 -3.73
CA ASP A 128 11.15 -4.96 -3.21
C ASP A 128 11.43 -4.09 -1.99
N PHE A 129 10.96 -2.85 -2.01
CA PHE A 129 11.10 -1.95 -0.87
C PHE A 129 10.40 -2.51 0.37
N SER A 130 9.14 -2.96 0.25
CA SER A 130 8.42 -3.52 1.38
C SER A 130 9.07 -4.82 1.88
N ARG A 131 9.55 -5.68 0.97
CA ARG A 131 10.31 -6.89 1.32
C ARG A 131 11.55 -6.54 2.17
N LYS A 132 12.34 -5.55 1.73
CA LYS A 132 13.53 -5.09 2.46
C LYS A 132 13.20 -4.61 3.87
N LYS A 133 12.10 -3.87 4.08
CA LYS A 133 11.69 -3.42 5.42
C LYS A 133 11.40 -4.58 6.39
N TYR A 134 10.83 -5.68 5.91
CA TYR A 134 10.63 -6.87 6.74
C TYR A 134 11.94 -7.62 7.02
N ILE A 135 12.86 -7.68 6.05
CA ILE A 135 14.20 -8.25 6.25
C ILE A 135 14.98 -7.40 7.28
N ASP A 136 14.93 -6.06 7.17
CA ASP A 136 15.54 -5.14 8.12
C ASP A 136 14.97 -5.29 9.55
N ALA A 137 13.72 -5.75 9.67
CA ALA A 137 13.08 -6.11 10.93
C ALA A 137 13.43 -7.53 11.45
N GLY A 138 14.38 -8.23 10.80
CA GLY A 138 14.86 -9.56 11.20
C GLY A 138 14.00 -10.73 10.73
N TRP A 139 13.15 -10.52 9.70
CA TRP A 139 12.38 -11.62 9.12
C TRP A 139 13.23 -12.41 8.12
N PRO A 140 13.01 -13.75 8.01
CA PRO A 140 13.84 -14.59 7.16
C PRO A 140 13.62 -14.28 5.68
N GLU A 141 14.64 -13.80 5.01
CA GLU A 141 14.62 -13.43 3.61
C GLU A 141 14.12 -14.55 2.70
N SER A 142 14.54 -15.78 2.98
CA SER A 142 14.17 -16.97 2.21
C SER A 142 12.67 -17.27 2.21
N LYS A 143 11.91 -16.74 3.18
CA LYS A 143 10.46 -16.93 3.28
C LYS A 143 9.66 -15.83 2.59
N ILE A 144 10.28 -14.74 2.13
CA ILE A 144 9.56 -13.57 1.61
C ILE A 144 9.67 -13.52 0.10
N SER A 145 8.59 -13.87 -0.59
CA SER A 145 8.43 -13.73 -2.04
C SER A 145 7.84 -12.36 -2.41
N ILE A 146 8.17 -11.84 -3.58
CA ILE A 146 7.57 -10.62 -4.11
C ILE A 146 6.42 -10.99 -5.03
N LYS A 147 5.25 -10.43 -4.76
CA LYS A 147 4.07 -10.55 -5.62
C LYS A 147 3.29 -9.24 -5.57
N PRO A 148 3.35 -8.43 -6.62
CA PRO A 148 2.60 -7.17 -6.67
C PRO A 148 1.08 -7.41 -6.62
N ASN A 149 0.33 -6.40 -6.22
CA ASN A 149 -1.12 -6.39 -6.45
C ASN A 149 -1.41 -6.30 -7.94
N PHE A 150 -2.64 -6.58 -8.30
CA PHE A 150 -3.13 -6.50 -9.67
C PHE A 150 -4.47 -5.78 -9.70
N ILE A 151 -4.86 -5.38 -10.88
CA ILE A 151 -6.22 -4.97 -11.21
C ILE A 151 -6.67 -5.65 -12.51
N GLU A 152 -7.96 -5.84 -12.67
CA GLU A 152 -8.53 -6.17 -13.97
C GLU A 152 -8.35 -5.00 -14.92
N ASP A 153 -8.12 -5.30 -16.21
CA ASP A 153 -8.02 -4.25 -17.22
C ASP A 153 -9.34 -3.47 -17.31
N PRO A 154 -9.34 -2.17 -16.95
CA PRO A 154 -10.57 -1.41 -16.92
C PRO A 154 -11.10 -1.06 -18.31
N PHE A 155 -10.28 -1.23 -19.36
CA PHE A 155 -10.62 -0.81 -20.73
C PHE A 155 -10.34 -1.89 -21.76
N THR A 156 -11.40 -2.38 -22.40
CA THR A 156 -11.35 -3.46 -23.40
C THR A 156 -10.62 -3.05 -24.69
N ASP A 157 -10.60 -1.76 -25.03
CA ASP A 157 -9.98 -1.23 -26.25
C ASP A 157 -8.45 -1.18 -26.19
N ARG A 158 -7.86 -1.33 -25.00
CA ARG A 158 -6.41 -1.34 -24.73
C ARG A 158 -5.62 -0.19 -25.34
N LYS A 159 -6.30 0.88 -25.78
CA LYS A 159 -5.67 2.03 -26.46
C LYS A 159 -5.41 3.16 -25.49
N VAL A 160 -4.25 3.77 -25.61
CA VAL A 160 -3.94 5.06 -25.01
C VAL A 160 -4.28 6.15 -26.00
N PHE A 161 -5.03 7.16 -25.58
CA PHE A 161 -5.48 8.25 -26.45
C PHE A 161 -4.76 9.55 -26.08
N ARG A 162 -4.55 10.41 -27.06
CA ARG A 162 -4.19 11.80 -26.78
C ARG A 162 -5.35 12.48 -26.08
N LYS A 163 -5.06 13.14 -24.97
CA LYS A 163 -6.06 13.81 -24.15
C LYS A 163 -6.50 15.11 -24.82
N THR A 164 -7.79 15.37 -24.77
CA THR A 164 -8.36 16.64 -25.29
C THR A 164 -8.39 17.72 -24.22
N ASP A 165 -8.70 17.33 -22.99
CA ASP A 165 -8.77 18.21 -21.84
C ASP A 165 -7.46 18.10 -21.05
N ALA A 166 -6.87 19.26 -20.74
CA ALA A 166 -5.61 19.32 -20.02
C ALA A 166 -5.90 19.45 -18.51
N TYR A 167 -5.74 18.36 -17.75
CA TYR A 167 -5.82 18.38 -16.28
C TYR A 167 -5.00 17.28 -15.62
N GLY A 168 -4.57 17.52 -14.39
CA GLY A 168 -4.06 16.48 -13.51
C GLY A 168 -5.15 15.90 -12.62
N VAL A 169 -4.91 14.73 -12.03
CA VAL A 169 -5.85 14.15 -11.06
C VAL A 169 -5.10 13.65 -9.82
N PHE A 170 -5.68 13.92 -8.64
CA PHE A 170 -5.32 13.25 -7.39
C PHE A 170 -6.45 12.30 -7.00
N VAL A 171 -6.11 11.05 -6.67
CA VAL A 171 -7.06 10.05 -6.18
C VAL A 171 -6.54 9.46 -4.89
N GLY A 172 -7.28 9.62 -3.79
CA GLY A 172 -6.88 9.04 -2.52
C GLY A 172 -7.61 9.60 -1.31
N ARG A 173 -7.27 9.05 -0.14
CA ARG A 173 -7.77 9.58 1.12
C ARG A 173 -7.24 10.98 1.36
N LEU A 174 -8.11 11.91 1.75
CA LEU A 174 -7.72 13.29 2.05
C LEU A 174 -7.16 13.37 3.48
N SER A 175 -5.88 13.04 3.63
CA SER A 175 -5.19 12.96 4.92
C SER A 175 -3.74 13.43 4.81
N GLU A 176 -3.12 13.72 5.96
CA GLU A 176 -1.75 14.27 6.03
C GLU A 176 -0.73 13.34 5.38
N GLU A 177 -0.80 12.03 5.69
CA GLU A 177 0.12 11.04 5.16
C GLU A 177 0.04 10.85 3.63
N LYS A 178 -1.09 11.27 3.00
CA LYS A 178 -1.26 11.27 1.55
C LYS A 178 -0.75 12.55 0.88
N GLY A 179 -0.19 13.49 1.66
CA GLY A 179 0.47 14.68 1.14
C GLY A 179 -0.49 15.75 0.58
N VAL A 180 -1.77 15.73 0.99
CA VAL A 180 -2.78 16.69 0.51
C VAL A 180 -2.34 18.14 0.74
N ASN A 181 -1.66 18.43 1.86
CA ASN A 181 -1.17 19.79 2.13
C ASN A 181 -0.08 20.19 1.11
N VAL A 182 0.84 19.29 0.76
CA VAL A 182 1.87 19.54 -0.27
C VAL A 182 1.23 19.85 -1.61
N LEU A 183 0.17 19.10 -1.96
CA LEU A 183 -0.60 19.31 -3.18
C LEU A 183 -1.25 20.70 -3.22
N ILE A 184 -1.96 21.07 -2.15
CA ILE A 184 -2.61 22.37 -2.04
C ILE A 184 -1.59 23.51 -2.10
N ASP A 185 -0.46 23.37 -1.40
CA ASP A 185 0.58 24.41 -1.38
C ASP A 185 1.24 24.57 -2.75
N ALA A 186 1.46 23.49 -3.50
CA ALA A 186 1.97 23.56 -4.88
C ALA A 186 0.97 24.29 -5.80
N TRP A 187 -0.33 24.04 -5.67
CA TRP A 187 -1.37 24.60 -6.54
C TRP A 187 -1.67 26.09 -6.30
N LYS A 188 -1.11 26.69 -5.27
CA LYS A 188 -1.10 28.18 -5.14
C LYS A 188 -0.27 28.86 -6.23
N ASN A 189 0.69 28.12 -6.83
CA ASN A 189 1.64 28.61 -7.82
C ASN A 189 1.50 27.92 -9.19
N ILE A 190 0.51 27.05 -9.37
CA ILE A 190 0.25 26.32 -10.60
C ILE A 190 -1.11 26.75 -11.16
N ASN A 191 -1.11 27.27 -12.37
CA ASN A 191 -2.33 27.55 -13.13
C ASN A 191 -2.61 26.41 -14.12
N PHE A 192 -2.95 25.24 -13.59
CA PHE A 192 -3.30 24.05 -14.37
C PHE A 192 -4.43 23.30 -13.66
N PRO A 193 -5.50 22.91 -14.36
CA PRO A 193 -6.63 22.24 -13.72
C PRO A 193 -6.21 20.97 -12.99
N LEU A 194 -6.63 20.82 -11.73
CA LEU A 194 -6.45 19.62 -10.94
C LEU A 194 -7.78 19.17 -10.37
N LYS A 195 -8.16 17.93 -10.66
CA LYS A 195 -9.32 17.28 -10.06
C LYS A 195 -8.89 16.47 -8.85
N ILE A 196 -9.59 16.66 -7.72
CA ILE A 196 -9.30 15.97 -6.46
C ILE A 196 -10.45 15.02 -6.15
N ILE A 197 -10.16 13.73 -6.13
CA ILE A 197 -11.12 12.65 -5.89
C ILE A 197 -10.76 11.94 -4.58
N GLY A 198 -11.72 11.88 -3.65
CA GLY A 198 -11.57 11.19 -2.38
C GLY A 198 -12.33 11.84 -1.25
N GLU A 199 -12.17 11.26 -0.06
CA GLU A 199 -12.75 11.72 1.20
C GLU A 199 -11.72 11.59 2.33
N GLY A 200 -11.89 12.33 3.42
CA GLY A 200 -10.99 12.19 4.56
C GLY A 200 -10.95 13.39 5.50
N PRO A 201 -10.11 13.36 6.54
CA PRO A 201 -10.06 14.40 7.56
C PRO A 201 -9.74 15.80 7.03
N LEU A 202 -9.08 15.92 5.87
CA LEU A 202 -8.69 17.20 5.25
C LEU A 202 -9.68 17.68 4.18
N GLU A 203 -10.86 17.08 4.07
CA GLU A 203 -11.88 17.43 3.08
C GLU A 203 -12.29 18.92 3.17
N SER A 204 -12.52 19.42 4.38
CA SER A 204 -12.87 20.83 4.58
C SER A 204 -11.76 21.79 4.14
N ILE A 205 -10.51 21.39 4.20
CA ILE A 205 -9.38 22.20 3.74
C ILE A 205 -9.36 22.26 2.22
N VAL A 206 -9.63 21.13 1.56
CA VAL A 206 -9.68 21.04 0.10
C VAL A 206 -10.87 21.82 -0.46
N SER A 207 -12.08 21.63 0.10
CA SER A 207 -13.31 22.26 -0.38
C SER A 207 -13.34 23.78 -0.17
N ASN A 208 -12.69 24.29 0.89
CA ASN A 208 -12.66 25.72 1.20
C ASN A 208 -11.52 26.50 0.51
N LYS A 209 -10.51 25.79 -0.04
CA LYS A 209 -9.38 26.40 -0.75
C LYS A 209 -9.53 26.18 -2.26
N SER A 210 -10.57 26.73 -2.84
CA SER A 210 -10.68 26.81 -4.28
C SER A 210 -9.71 27.89 -4.83
N ALA A 211 -8.48 27.49 -5.18
CA ALA A 211 -7.85 28.15 -6.32
C ALA A 211 -8.73 27.82 -7.53
N ASP A 212 -8.91 28.73 -8.46
CA ASP A 212 -9.75 28.55 -9.66
C ASP A 212 -9.35 27.29 -10.48
N SER A 213 -8.13 26.79 -10.25
CA SER A 213 -7.57 25.59 -10.89
C SER A 213 -7.78 24.28 -10.10
N LEU A 214 -8.38 24.31 -8.88
CA LEU A 214 -8.65 23.12 -8.07
C LEU A 214 -10.14 22.77 -8.10
N GLU A 215 -10.48 21.60 -8.61
CA GLU A 215 -11.85 21.06 -8.62
C GLU A 215 -11.95 19.88 -7.65
N PHE A 216 -12.67 20.07 -6.55
CA PHE A 216 -12.96 19.01 -5.60
C PHE A 216 -14.21 18.24 -6.01
N LEU A 217 -14.06 16.95 -6.34
CA LEU A 217 -15.13 16.07 -6.81
C LEU A 217 -15.71 15.17 -5.70
N GLY A 218 -15.13 15.20 -4.50
CA GLY A 218 -15.53 14.27 -3.45
C GLY A 218 -15.23 12.81 -3.80
N ARG A 219 -15.91 11.89 -3.13
CA ARG A 219 -15.81 10.46 -3.43
C ARG A 219 -16.56 10.14 -4.72
N GLN A 220 -15.90 9.47 -5.65
CA GLN A 220 -16.45 8.96 -6.89
C GLN A 220 -16.52 7.42 -6.85
N ASP A 221 -17.41 6.83 -7.65
CA ASP A 221 -17.39 5.39 -7.88
C ASP A 221 -16.13 4.97 -8.68
N ARG A 222 -15.83 3.66 -8.68
CA ARG A 222 -14.61 3.14 -9.31
C ARG A 222 -14.54 3.45 -10.81
N ARG A 223 -15.67 3.32 -11.53
CA ARG A 223 -15.69 3.52 -12.99
C ARG A 223 -15.44 4.99 -13.32
N SER A 224 -16.15 5.89 -12.67
CA SER A 224 -15.95 7.34 -12.83
C SER A 224 -14.53 7.76 -12.47
N THR A 225 -13.96 7.20 -11.38
CA THR A 225 -12.56 7.47 -10.99
C THR A 225 -11.59 7.06 -12.10
N LEU A 226 -11.73 5.86 -12.66
CA LEU A 226 -10.88 5.37 -13.74
C LEU A 226 -11.07 6.18 -15.03
N ASP A 227 -12.28 6.64 -15.33
CA ASP A 227 -12.55 7.53 -16.47
C ASP A 227 -11.85 8.90 -16.28
N PHE A 228 -11.89 9.49 -15.08
CA PHE A 228 -11.11 10.68 -14.78
C PHE A 228 -9.60 10.44 -14.91
N MET A 229 -9.09 9.31 -14.41
CA MET A 229 -7.67 8.96 -14.53
C MET A 229 -7.26 8.78 -16.00
N ARG A 230 -8.09 8.11 -16.80
CA ARG A 230 -7.82 7.87 -18.22
C ARG A 230 -7.75 9.16 -19.03
N ASN A 231 -8.56 10.15 -18.69
CA ASN A 231 -8.63 11.42 -19.40
C ASN A 231 -7.66 12.48 -18.84
N ALA A 232 -7.00 12.24 -17.71
CA ALA A 232 -5.99 13.14 -17.15
C ALA A 232 -4.66 13.08 -17.90
N ASP A 233 -3.91 14.17 -17.96
CA ASP A 233 -2.55 14.18 -18.49
C ASP A 233 -1.59 13.41 -17.57
N PHE A 234 -1.79 13.49 -16.26
CA PHE A 234 -1.02 12.77 -15.25
C PHE A 234 -1.80 12.61 -13.94
N ILE A 235 -1.39 11.61 -13.15
CA ILE A 235 -1.88 11.40 -11.79
C ILE A 235 -0.83 11.90 -10.80
N ILE A 236 -1.26 12.45 -9.65
CA ILE A 236 -0.35 12.91 -8.60
C ILE A 236 -0.51 12.05 -7.36
N VAL A 237 0.61 11.54 -6.82
CA VAL A 237 0.67 10.69 -5.63
C VAL A 237 1.71 11.26 -4.65
N PRO A 238 1.36 12.32 -3.90
CA PRO A 238 2.31 13.07 -3.06
C PRO A 238 2.46 12.48 -1.65
N SER A 239 2.32 11.15 -1.47
CA SER A 239 2.34 10.50 -0.16
C SER A 239 3.64 10.78 0.61
N LEU A 240 3.51 11.01 1.91
CA LEU A 240 4.60 11.28 2.86
C LEU A 240 4.95 10.05 3.72
N CYS A 241 4.28 8.92 3.50
CA CYS A 241 4.47 7.70 4.27
C CYS A 241 4.99 6.56 3.39
N TYR A 242 5.57 5.53 4.03
CA TYR A 242 5.89 4.30 3.31
C TYR A 242 4.61 3.53 3.01
N GLU A 243 4.25 3.49 1.75
CA GLU A 243 3.24 2.57 1.26
C GLU A 243 3.88 1.21 0.93
N THR A 244 3.18 0.13 1.22
CA THR A 244 3.66 -1.22 0.83
C THR A 244 3.51 -1.45 -0.66
N PHE A 245 2.57 -0.71 -1.27
CA PHE A 245 2.27 -0.72 -2.70
C PHE A 245 1.56 0.60 -3.06
N GLY A 246 1.33 0.85 -4.28
CA GLY A 246 0.55 2.00 -4.76
C GLY A 246 -0.51 1.53 -5.74
N VAL A 247 -1.68 1.08 -5.24
CA VAL A 247 -2.76 0.61 -6.13
C VAL A 247 -3.14 1.68 -7.15
N VAL A 248 -3.21 2.94 -6.74
CA VAL A 248 -3.50 4.07 -7.62
C VAL A 248 -2.49 4.22 -8.78
N ILE A 249 -1.22 3.81 -8.57
CA ILE A 249 -0.19 3.83 -9.61
C ILE A 249 -0.51 2.79 -10.68
N ILE A 250 -0.84 1.57 -10.31
CA ILE A 250 -1.18 0.54 -11.31
C ILE A 250 -2.54 0.81 -11.97
N GLU A 251 -3.47 1.48 -11.29
CA GLU A 251 -4.70 1.99 -11.90
C GLU A 251 -4.38 3.07 -12.95
N SER A 252 -3.47 3.98 -12.65
CA SER A 252 -2.95 4.98 -13.59
C SER A 252 -2.28 4.32 -14.80
N PHE A 253 -1.41 3.35 -14.56
CA PHE A 253 -0.72 2.60 -15.60
C PHE A 253 -1.70 1.84 -16.50
N ALA A 254 -2.71 1.20 -15.92
CA ALA A 254 -3.78 0.56 -16.69
C ALA A 254 -4.58 1.55 -17.55
N CYS A 255 -4.72 2.79 -17.11
CA CYS A 255 -5.32 3.86 -17.87
C CYS A 255 -4.40 4.43 -18.96
N GLY A 256 -3.12 4.05 -19.00
CA GLY A 256 -2.11 4.67 -19.86
C GLY A 256 -1.83 6.13 -19.50
N THR A 257 -1.89 6.44 -18.20
CA THR A 257 -1.66 7.79 -17.67
C THR A 257 -0.42 7.76 -16.78
N PRO A 258 0.61 8.59 -17.06
CA PRO A 258 1.82 8.64 -16.25
C PRO A 258 1.57 9.26 -14.88
N VAL A 259 2.48 9.01 -13.94
CA VAL A 259 2.35 9.41 -12.55
C VAL A 259 3.43 10.41 -12.16
N ILE A 260 3.07 11.44 -11.39
CA ILE A 260 4.02 12.25 -10.61
C ILE A 260 3.89 11.80 -9.15
N ALA A 261 4.94 11.19 -8.58
CA ALA A 261 4.88 10.67 -7.22
C ALA A 261 6.06 11.15 -6.36
N SER A 262 5.87 11.11 -5.03
CA SER A 262 6.97 11.31 -4.09
C SER A 262 8.05 10.26 -4.33
N ARG A 263 9.32 10.65 -4.35
CA ARG A 263 10.49 9.76 -4.38
C ARG A 263 10.62 9.06 -3.02
N LEU A 264 9.73 8.11 -2.74
CA LEU A 264 9.60 7.55 -1.42
C LEU A 264 9.17 6.07 -1.45
N GLY A 265 10.04 5.22 -0.95
CA GLY A 265 9.69 3.84 -0.65
C GLY A 265 9.31 3.02 -1.87
N SER A 266 8.13 2.42 -1.85
CA SER A 266 7.66 1.55 -2.94
C SER A 266 7.49 2.29 -4.27
N PHE A 267 7.27 3.59 -4.26
CA PHE A 267 7.09 4.35 -5.50
C PHE A 267 8.36 4.42 -6.34
N GLU A 268 9.53 4.46 -5.69
CA GLU A 268 10.83 4.44 -6.38
C GLU A 268 11.10 3.12 -7.12
N THR A 269 10.44 2.04 -6.67
CA THR A 269 10.56 0.73 -7.33
C THR A 269 9.46 0.47 -8.37
N MET A 270 8.36 1.23 -8.32
CA MET A 270 7.21 1.08 -9.21
C MET A 270 7.25 2.06 -10.40
N ILE A 271 7.88 3.22 -10.22
CA ILE A 271 7.94 4.28 -11.23
C ILE A 271 9.39 4.39 -11.72
N GLU A 272 9.59 4.18 -13.00
CA GLU A 272 10.84 4.48 -13.67
C GLU A 272 10.84 5.97 -14.04
N ASP A 273 11.67 6.75 -13.31
CA ASP A 273 11.73 8.22 -13.42
C ASP A 273 12.12 8.67 -14.83
N GLY A 274 11.30 9.51 -15.44
CA GLY A 274 11.45 9.94 -16.83
C GLY A 274 10.90 8.96 -17.88
N VAL A 275 10.42 7.76 -17.48
CA VAL A 275 9.96 6.71 -18.39
C VAL A 275 8.46 6.40 -18.21
N THR A 276 8.03 6.05 -17.03
CA THR A 276 6.62 5.76 -16.73
C THR A 276 5.96 6.86 -15.90
N GLY A 277 6.73 7.85 -15.46
CA GLY A 277 6.30 8.98 -14.65
C GLY A 277 7.47 9.83 -14.19
N LEU A 278 7.24 10.72 -13.25
CA LEU A 278 8.28 11.55 -12.63
C LEU A 278 8.25 11.39 -11.12
N LEU A 279 9.43 11.43 -10.51
CA LEU A 279 9.60 11.41 -9.06
C LEU A 279 10.03 12.79 -8.56
N PHE A 280 9.42 13.26 -7.46
CA PHE A 280 9.74 14.53 -6.82
C PHE A 280 10.12 14.32 -5.33
N GLU A 281 10.80 15.30 -4.73
CA GLU A 281 11.25 15.22 -3.33
C GLU A 281 10.06 15.22 -2.36
N PRO A 282 9.94 14.20 -1.48
CA PRO A 282 8.82 14.07 -0.55
C PRO A 282 8.63 15.31 0.30
N GLY A 283 7.42 15.84 0.35
CA GLY A 283 7.08 17.02 1.14
C GLY A 283 7.44 18.37 0.52
N SER A 284 8.16 18.40 -0.62
CA SER A 284 8.50 19.64 -1.30
C SER A 284 7.44 20.02 -2.33
N SER A 285 6.72 21.11 -2.05
CA SER A 285 5.80 21.73 -3.02
C SER A 285 6.55 22.30 -4.23
N GLU A 286 7.76 22.81 -4.03
CA GLU A 286 8.61 23.38 -5.08
C GLU A 286 9.02 22.28 -6.08
N SER A 287 9.49 21.15 -5.58
CA SER A 287 9.85 20.02 -6.44
C SER A 287 8.63 19.47 -7.20
N LEU A 288 7.45 19.43 -6.57
CA LEU A 288 6.21 19.06 -7.25
C LEU A 288 5.86 20.05 -8.37
N ILE A 289 5.97 21.37 -8.11
CA ILE A 289 5.74 22.42 -9.12
C ILE A 289 6.63 22.21 -10.34
N GLU A 290 7.92 21.97 -10.14
CA GLU A 290 8.88 21.71 -11.25
C GLU A 290 8.42 20.52 -12.11
N LYS A 291 8.00 19.40 -11.50
CA LYS A 291 7.55 18.21 -12.24
C LYS A 291 6.25 18.46 -13.00
N VAL A 292 5.30 19.16 -12.38
CA VAL A 292 4.04 19.54 -13.06
C VAL A 292 4.33 20.46 -14.24
N GLN A 293 5.14 21.49 -14.06
CA GLN A 293 5.52 22.40 -15.14
C GLN A 293 6.24 21.67 -16.27
N TRP A 294 7.12 20.72 -15.94
CA TRP A 294 7.78 19.89 -16.94
C TRP A 294 6.75 19.09 -17.76
N MET A 295 5.78 18.43 -17.11
CA MET A 295 4.70 17.70 -17.79
C MET A 295 3.88 18.60 -18.71
N MET A 296 3.55 19.82 -18.26
CA MET A 296 2.78 20.79 -19.04
C MET A 296 3.50 21.19 -20.34
N HIS A 297 4.82 21.37 -20.28
CA HIS A 297 5.62 21.81 -21.43
C HIS A 297 6.03 20.67 -22.37
N ASN A 298 5.95 19.40 -21.92
CA ASN A 298 6.46 18.25 -22.67
C ASN A 298 5.36 17.23 -23.04
N ARG A 299 4.20 17.69 -23.48
CA ARG A 299 2.99 16.86 -23.72
C ARG A 299 3.22 15.63 -24.63
N ASN A 300 4.11 15.71 -25.60
CA ASN A 300 4.44 14.55 -26.44
C ASN A 300 5.17 13.46 -25.61
N LEU A 301 6.13 13.86 -24.76
CA LEU A 301 6.83 12.93 -23.88
C LEU A 301 5.90 12.35 -22.82
N VAL A 302 4.95 13.15 -22.31
CA VAL A 302 3.90 12.70 -21.38
C VAL A 302 3.04 11.60 -22.02
N PHE A 303 2.69 11.74 -23.29
CA PHE A 303 1.97 10.70 -24.03
C PHE A 303 2.81 9.42 -24.17
N GLU A 304 4.09 9.54 -24.51
CA GLU A 304 5.00 8.38 -24.57
C GLU A 304 5.19 7.70 -23.21
N MET A 305 5.28 8.48 -22.13
CA MET A 305 5.28 7.94 -20.76
C MET A 305 4.01 7.14 -20.46
N GLY A 306 2.85 7.63 -20.90
CA GLY A 306 1.58 6.93 -20.76
C GLY A 306 1.55 5.59 -21.49
N LEU A 307 2.11 5.51 -22.69
CA LEU A 307 2.26 4.26 -23.46
C LEU A 307 3.15 3.26 -22.70
N ARG A 308 4.28 3.72 -22.16
CA ARG A 308 5.19 2.88 -21.38
C ARG A 308 4.58 2.43 -20.05
N ALA A 309 3.86 3.31 -19.36
CA ALA A 309 3.11 2.97 -18.17
C ALA A 309 2.08 1.87 -18.44
N ARG A 310 1.36 1.97 -19.56
CA ARG A 310 0.40 0.94 -20.00
C ARG A 310 1.09 -0.39 -20.30
N HIS A 311 2.23 -0.36 -20.93
CA HIS A 311 3.03 -1.57 -21.21
C HIS A 311 3.47 -2.25 -19.90
N GLU A 312 3.99 -1.47 -18.95
CA GLU A 312 4.37 -1.93 -17.61
C GLU A 312 3.21 -2.62 -16.88
N TYR A 313 1.98 -2.04 -16.96
CA TYR A 313 0.79 -2.66 -16.40
C TYR A 313 0.53 -4.04 -17.04
N LEU A 314 0.55 -4.12 -18.38
CA LEU A 314 0.26 -5.36 -19.11
C LEU A 314 1.28 -6.46 -18.80
N GLU A 315 2.53 -6.10 -18.58
CA GLU A 315 3.58 -7.07 -18.24
C GLU A 315 3.51 -7.57 -16.79
N LYS A 316 3.18 -6.69 -15.82
CA LYS A 316 3.42 -7.01 -14.41
C LYS A 316 2.15 -7.08 -13.56
N TYR A 317 1.09 -6.35 -13.89
CA TYR A 317 0.00 -6.07 -12.95
C TYR A 317 -1.36 -6.63 -13.39
N THR A 318 -1.37 -7.61 -14.30
CA THR A 318 -2.59 -8.30 -14.74
C THR A 318 -3.00 -9.44 -13.81
N PRO A 319 -4.29 -9.85 -13.82
CA PRO A 319 -4.77 -11.00 -13.05
C PRO A 319 -3.98 -12.29 -13.33
N GLU A 320 -3.64 -12.55 -14.59
CA GLU A 320 -2.95 -13.76 -15.03
C GLU A 320 -1.56 -13.86 -14.42
N ASN A 321 -0.79 -12.76 -14.47
CA ASN A 321 0.55 -12.71 -13.86
C ASN A 321 0.48 -12.86 -12.35
N ASN A 322 -0.48 -12.19 -11.70
CA ASN A 322 -0.69 -12.31 -10.27
C ASN A 322 -1.05 -13.73 -9.85
N TYR A 323 -1.96 -14.39 -10.59
CA TYR A 323 -2.36 -15.78 -10.33
C TYR A 323 -1.17 -16.74 -10.44
N LYS A 324 -0.38 -16.64 -11.50
CA LYS A 324 0.81 -17.49 -11.71
C LYS A 324 1.80 -17.40 -10.54
N ILE A 325 2.13 -16.17 -10.10
CA ILE A 325 3.04 -15.95 -8.97
C ILE A 325 2.42 -16.48 -7.67
N THR A 326 1.12 -16.26 -7.46
CA THR A 326 0.40 -16.72 -6.27
C THR A 326 0.45 -18.24 -6.15
N MET A 327 0.16 -18.96 -7.24
CA MET A 327 0.21 -20.43 -7.26
C MET A 327 1.61 -20.96 -6.98
N GLY A 328 2.65 -20.35 -7.55
CA GLY A 328 4.04 -20.74 -7.25
C GLY A 328 4.41 -20.55 -5.77
N VAL A 329 3.91 -19.50 -5.10
CA VAL A 329 4.13 -19.33 -3.64
C VAL A 329 3.36 -20.37 -2.83
N TYR A 330 2.15 -20.74 -3.26
CA TYR A 330 1.36 -21.78 -2.59
C TYR A 330 2.01 -23.15 -2.68
N GLU A 331 2.47 -23.54 -3.88
CA GLU A 331 3.18 -24.79 -4.12
C GLU A 331 4.42 -24.88 -3.23
N GLN A 332 5.25 -23.85 -3.18
CA GLN A 332 6.41 -23.79 -2.30
C GLN A 332 6.04 -23.94 -0.82
N ALA A 333 4.97 -23.27 -0.35
CA ALA A 333 4.54 -23.37 1.05
C ALA A 333 4.08 -24.79 1.40
N ILE A 334 3.36 -25.47 0.48
CA ILE A 334 2.86 -26.84 0.66
C ILE A 334 4.03 -27.85 0.66
N GLU A 335 4.98 -27.71 -0.26
CA GLU A 335 6.16 -28.59 -0.34
C GLU A 335 7.02 -28.49 0.91
N GLU A 336 7.31 -27.28 1.38
CA GLU A 336 8.07 -27.06 2.60
C GLU A 336 7.37 -27.60 3.85
N ALA A 337 6.05 -27.58 3.89
CA ALA A 337 5.28 -28.14 4.99
C ALA A 337 5.34 -29.68 4.99
N LYS A 338 5.25 -30.32 3.81
CA LYS A 338 5.41 -31.80 3.66
C LYS A 338 6.79 -32.27 4.12
N GLY A 339 7.85 -31.53 3.79
CA GLY A 339 9.22 -31.85 4.22
C GLY A 339 9.45 -31.77 5.74
N ARG A 340 8.51 -31.23 6.51
CA ARG A 340 8.58 -31.16 7.99
C ARG A 340 7.73 -32.22 8.72
N GLN A 341 6.98 -33.04 8.00
CA GLN A 341 6.23 -34.16 8.57
C GLN A 341 7.20 -35.33 8.83
N TRP A 342 7.80 -35.31 10.02
CA TRP A 342 8.64 -36.39 10.57
C TRP A 342 8.01 -36.89 11.86
#